data_02ec3b2ca5524fcf0a934abfeeb00a50
#
_entry.id   02ec3b2ca5524fcf0a934abfeeb00a50
#
_cell.length_a   1.000
_cell.length_b   1.000
_cell.length_c   1.000
_cell.angle_alpha   90.00
_cell.angle_beta   90.00
_cell.angle_gamma   90.00
#
_symmetry.space_group_name_H-M   'P 1'
#
loop_
_entity.id
_entity.type
_entity.pdbx_description
1 polymer ?
#
loop_
_entity_poly.entity_id
_entity_poly.type
_entity_poly.pdbx_seq_one_letter_code
_entity_poly.pdbx_strand_id
1 'polypeptide(L)'
;MKKIILATDFSRNAKNAIEYGIQLFGIQGVNYIIANSFVEPKATTNVVVSMNDLLRKESIKGLKVLEHSLTEQFPSVSLDSRSLYGSIASVIEQITLDEKVYCVVAGTKGLSALERFVMGSSALDIIKNVKLPVLLVPEGSAFHSIERVALAADYHHMEQVQFLSPLIDIISEQDAELKIVHVHKSNETLNDDEASEDMKLHNMFLTLKHEICSELNTDVVRGILAFTERNEIQMLAMIARKHTFFDRLFHKSITKEMTKLSRLPYLVLQE
;
A
#
# COMPACT_ATOMS: atom_id res chain seq x y z
N MET A 1 15.42 -10.24 -10.05
CA MET A 1 13.99 -10.55 -10.03
C MET A 1 13.39 -9.92 -8.79
N LYS A 2 12.40 -9.03 -8.95
CA LYS A 2 11.68 -8.39 -7.83
C LYS A 2 10.81 -9.46 -7.15
N LYS A 3 10.80 -9.52 -5.80
CA LYS A 3 9.89 -10.38 -5.04
C LYS A 3 8.83 -9.52 -4.38
N ILE A 4 7.56 -9.83 -4.61
CA ILE A 4 6.42 -9.05 -4.10
C ILE A 4 5.52 -9.97 -3.28
N ILE A 5 5.22 -9.59 -2.04
CA ILE A 5 4.26 -10.32 -1.21
C ILE A 5 2.85 -9.85 -1.53
N LEU A 6 1.96 -10.80 -1.80
CA LEU A 6 0.53 -10.59 -1.99
C LEU A 6 -0.20 -11.12 -0.76
N ALA A 7 -0.59 -10.21 0.15
CA ALA A 7 -1.27 -10.59 1.38
C ALA A 7 -2.74 -10.92 1.12
N THR A 8 -3.23 -12.06 1.62
CA THR A 8 -4.60 -12.49 1.39
C THR A 8 -5.27 -13.10 2.62
N ASP A 9 -6.54 -12.80 2.80
CA ASP A 9 -7.49 -13.49 3.66
C ASP A 9 -8.60 -14.19 2.84
N PHE A 10 -8.36 -14.34 1.53
CA PHE A 10 -9.29 -14.87 0.53
C PHE A 10 -10.56 -14.02 0.31
N SER A 11 -10.66 -12.83 0.87
CA SER A 11 -11.76 -11.89 0.60
C SER A 11 -11.73 -11.41 -0.85
N ARG A 12 -12.88 -10.91 -1.33
CA ARG A 12 -12.95 -10.26 -2.66
C ARG A 12 -11.99 -9.09 -2.77
N ASN A 13 -11.82 -8.32 -1.70
CA ASN A 13 -10.91 -7.19 -1.72
C ASN A 13 -9.44 -7.63 -1.77
N ALA A 14 -9.06 -8.69 -1.04
CA ALA A 14 -7.72 -9.24 -1.13
C ALA A 14 -7.43 -9.77 -2.55
N LYS A 15 -8.40 -10.48 -3.17
CA LYS A 15 -8.26 -10.93 -4.56
C LYS A 15 -8.11 -9.75 -5.52
N ASN A 16 -8.95 -8.71 -5.40
CA ASN A 16 -8.84 -7.49 -6.20
C ASN A 16 -7.47 -6.81 -6.03
N ALA A 17 -6.94 -6.75 -4.81
CA ALA A 17 -5.63 -6.17 -4.55
C ALA A 17 -4.49 -6.98 -5.20
N ILE A 18 -4.58 -8.31 -5.17
CA ILE A 18 -3.64 -9.20 -5.83
C ILE A 18 -3.64 -8.98 -7.34
N GLU A 19 -4.81 -8.98 -7.97
CA GLU A 19 -4.97 -8.74 -9.41
C GLU A 19 -4.44 -7.37 -9.81
N TYR A 20 -4.75 -6.33 -9.02
CA TYR A 20 -4.21 -4.99 -9.20
C TYR A 20 -2.68 -4.97 -9.13
N GLY A 21 -2.09 -5.60 -8.11
CA GLY A 21 -0.64 -5.68 -7.93
C GLY A 21 0.07 -6.39 -9.08
N ILE A 22 -0.48 -7.52 -9.57
CA ILE A 22 0.08 -8.24 -10.72
C ILE A 22 0.01 -7.39 -11.99
N GLN A 23 -1.07 -6.66 -12.22
CA GLN A 23 -1.21 -5.79 -13.39
C GLN A 23 -0.27 -4.57 -13.30
N LEU A 24 -0.08 -4.01 -12.10
CA LEU A 24 0.80 -2.86 -11.89
C LEU A 24 2.29 -3.21 -12.08
N PHE A 25 2.74 -4.30 -11.45
CA PHE A 25 4.16 -4.68 -11.45
C PHE A 25 4.53 -5.63 -12.58
N GLY A 26 3.54 -6.14 -13.32
CA GLY A 26 3.76 -7.04 -14.45
C GLY A 26 4.19 -8.45 -14.05
N ILE A 27 4.44 -9.29 -15.04
CA ILE A 27 4.84 -10.71 -14.84
C ILE A 27 6.31 -10.98 -15.16
N GLN A 28 6.96 -10.10 -15.92
CA GLN A 28 8.34 -10.29 -16.33
C GLN A 28 9.32 -9.80 -15.26
N GLY A 29 10.22 -10.67 -14.83
CA GLY A 29 11.22 -10.32 -13.82
C GLY A 29 10.66 -10.16 -12.40
N VAL A 30 9.42 -10.57 -12.17
CA VAL A 30 8.75 -10.53 -10.87
C VAL A 30 8.37 -11.95 -10.41
N ASN A 31 8.61 -12.23 -9.13
CA ASN A 31 8.08 -13.41 -8.44
C ASN A 31 7.13 -12.93 -7.35
N TYR A 32 5.93 -13.47 -7.32
CA TYR A 32 4.90 -13.15 -6.35
C TYR A 32 4.80 -14.22 -5.28
N ILE A 33 4.78 -13.81 -4.01
CA ILE A 33 4.61 -14.70 -2.86
C ILE A 33 3.24 -14.43 -2.25
N ILE A 34 2.29 -15.32 -2.49
CA ILE A 34 0.96 -15.23 -1.89
C ILE A 34 1.08 -15.64 -0.43
N ALA A 35 0.81 -14.71 0.49
CA ALA A 35 0.91 -14.93 1.92
C ALA A 35 -0.46 -14.95 2.58
N ASN A 36 -0.80 -16.06 3.23
CA ASN A 36 -1.96 -16.16 4.09
C ASN A 36 -1.52 -16.46 5.52
N SER A 37 -2.08 -15.73 6.47
CA SER A 37 -1.88 -15.93 7.90
C SER A 37 -3.09 -16.55 8.54
N PHE A 38 -2.87 -17.44 9.50
CA PHE A 38 -3.94 -17.98 10.35
C PHE A 38 -3.55 -17.91 11.82
N VAL A 39 -4.52 -17.58 12.66
CA VAL A 39 -4.39 -17.52 14.12
C VAL A 39 -5.56 -18.24 14.76
N GLU A 40 -5.27 -18.94 15.85
CA GLU A 40 -6.34 -19.54 16.64
C GLU A 40 -7.21 -18.47 17.28
N PRO A 41 -8.54 -18.61 17.26
CA PRO A 41 -9.38 -17.85 18.15
C PRO A 41 -8.96 -18.13 19.60
N LYS A 42 -8.91 -17.10 20.44
CA LYS A 42 -8.63 -17.26 21.87
C LYS A 42 -9.68 -18.18 22.50
N ALA A 43 -9.42 -19.48 22.52
CA ALA A 43 -10.29 -20.47 23.10
C ALA A 43 -9.90 -20.74 24.54
N THR A 44 -10.90 -20.87 25.41
CA THR A 44 -10.76 -21.15 26.85
C THR A 44 -10.67 -22.63 27.18
N THR A 45 -10.50 -23.53 26.22
CA THR A 45 -10.55 -24.98 26.42
C THR A 45 -9.47 -25.75 25.65
N ASN A 46 -9.10 -26.93 26.19
CA ASN A 46 -7.99 -27.81 25.74
C ASN A 46 -8.13 -28.47 24.33
N VAL A 47 -8.86 -27.86 23.40
CA VAL A 47 -9.07 -28.34 22.02
C VAL A 47 -8.07 -27.75 21.00
N VAL A 48 -7.01 -27.14 21.49
CA VAL A 48 -6.08 -26.26 20.74
C VAL A 48 -5.35 -26.96 19.60
N VAL A 49 -4.89 -28.20 19.77
CA VAL A 49 -4.01 -28.86 18.78
C VAL A 49 -4.75 -29.24 17.48
N SER A 50 -6.03 -29.61 17.57
CA SER A 50 -6.81 -29.99 16.37
C SER A 50 -7.28 -28.78 15.54
N MET A 51 -7.41 -27.61 16.16
CA MET A 51 -7.87 -26.39 15.49
C MET A 51 -6.77 -25.81 14.58
N ASN A 52 -5.53 -25.79 15.03
CA ASN A 52 -4.40 -25.31 14.22
C ASN A 52 -4.22 -26.12 12.92
N ASP A 53 -4.31 -27.43 13.02
CA ASP A 53 -4.19 -28.30 11.85
C ASP A 53 -5.33 -28.08 10.85
N LEU A 54 -6.54 -27.82 11.36
CA LEU A 54 -7.69 -27.52 10.52
C LEU A 54 -7.50 -26.16 9.80
N LEU A 55 -7.15 -25.11 10.53
CA LEU A 55 -6.92 -23.77 9.98
C LEU A 55 -5.78 -23.77 8.94
N ARG A 56 -4.71 -24.51 9.23
CA ARG A 56 -3.61 -24.70 8.27
C ARG A 56 -4.06 -25.40 6.99
N LYS A 57 -4.86 -26.47 7.11
CA LYS A 57 -5.40 -27.19 5.94
C LYS A 57 -6.31 -26.31 5.10
N GLU A 58 -7.20 -25.54 5.73
CA GLU A 58 -8.07 -24.59 5.03
C GLU A 58 -7.27 -23.48 4.35
N SER A 59 -6.26 -22.91 5.01
CA SER A 59 -5.35 -21.93 4.42
C SER A 59 -4.64 -22.50 3.17
N ILE A 60 -4.04 -23.69 3.27
CA ILE A 60 -3.36 -24.34 2.13
C ILE A 60 -4.34 -24.62 0.98
N LYS A 61 -5.56 -25.07 1.29
CA LYS A 61 -6.60 -25.29 0.28
C LYS A 61 -7.00 -23.98 -0.41
N GLY A 62 -7.21 -22.92 0.36
CA GLY A 62 -7.52 -21.60 -0.19
C GLY A 62 -6.43 -21.05 -1.08
N LEU A 63 -5.15 -21.20 -0.68
CA LEU A 63 -4.00 -20.80 -1.48
C LEU A 63 -3.95 -21.54 -2.82
N LYS A 64 -4.14 -22.86 -2.84
CA LYS A 64 -4.16 -23.64 -4.10
C LYS A 64 -5.27 -23.19 -5.06
N VAL A 65 -6.46 -22.89 -4.54
CA VAL A 65 -7.57 -22.39 -5.35
C VAL A 65 -7.24 -21.01 -5.94
N LEU A 66 -6.64 -20.15 -5.13
CA LEU A 66 -6.24 -18.80 -5.56
C LEU A 66 -5.10 -18.87 -6.59
N GLU A 67 -4.06 -19.67 -6.37
CA GLU A 67 -2.96 -19.89 -7.33
C GLU A 67 -3.49 -20.37 -8.68
N HIS A 68 -4.38 -21.36 -8.68
CA HIS A 68 -4.98 -21.86 -9.92
C HIS A 68 -5.74 -20.76 -10.67
N SER A 69 -6.60 -20.01 -9.97
CA SER A 69 -7.34 -18.88 -10.56
C SER A 69 -6.43 -17.81 -11.13
N LEU A 70 -5.33 -17.48 -10.43
CA LEU A 70 -4.38 -16.47 -10.88
C LEU A 70 -3.55 -16.95 -12.09
N THR A 71 -3.17 -18.24 -12.12
CA THR A 71 -2.43 -18.81 -13.25
C THR A 71 -3.29 -18.87 -14.52
N GLU A 72 -4.59 -19.12 -14.37
CA GLU A 72 -5.54 -19.04 -15.51
C GLU A 72 -5.68 -17.60 -16.02
N GLN A 73 -5.76 -16.63 -15.12
CA GLN A 73 -5.96 -15.22 -15.46
C GLN A 73 -4.68 -14.54 -15.98
N PHE A 74 -3.53 -14.92 -15.44
CA PHE A 74 -2.20 -14.38 -15.75
C PHE A 74 -1.25 -15.51 -16.18
N PRO A 75 -1.33 -16.00 -17.42
CA PRO A 75 -0.43 -17.04 -17.90
C PRO A 75 1.04 -16.62 -17.75
N SER A 76 1.89 -17.55 -17.31
CA SER A 76 3.32 -17.33 -17.04
C SER A 76 3.66 -16.45 -15.83
N VAL A 77 2.70 -16.12 -14.96
CA VAL A 77 3.00 -15.49 -13.68
C VAL A 77 3.81 -16.44 -12.80
N SER A 78 4.88 -15.93 -12.18
CA SER A 78 5.66 -16.70 -11.21
C SER A 78 5.04 -16.54 -9.82
N LEU A 79 4.49 -17.61 -9.26
CA LEU A 79 3.81 -17.63 -7.97
C LEU A 79 4.44 -18.64 -7.01
N ASP A 80 4.66 -18.20 -5.79
CA ASP A 80 4.90 -19.05 -4.62
C ASP A 80 3.80 -18.80 -3.59
N SER A 81 3.53 -19.74 -2.69
CA SER A 81 2.58 -19.50 -1.60
C SER A 81 3.16 -19.86 -0.24
N ARG A 82 2.72 -19.13 0.79
CA ARG A 82 3.10 -19.33 2.19
C ARG A 82 1.85 -19.27 3.06
N SER A 83 1.63 -20.37 3.79
CA SER A 83 0.60 -20.50 4.82
C SER A 83 1.31 -20.58 6.17
N LEU A 84 1.29 -19.53 6.97
CA LEU A 84 2.05 -19.44 8.21
C LEU A 84 1.15 -19.02 9.39
N TYR A 85 1.53 -19.50 10.59
CA TYR A 85 0.85 -19.13 11.83
C TYR A 85 1.30 -17.74 12.30
N GLY A 86 0.35 -16.91 12.70
CA GLY A 86 0.62 -15.59 13.26
C GLY A 86 -0.23 -14.47 12.66
N SER A 87 0.01 -13.22 13.06
CA SER A 87 -0.57 -12.06 12.39
C SER A 87 0.02 -11.90 10.99
N ILE A 88 -0.68 -11.21 10.09
CA ILE A 88 -0.17 -11.03 8.72
C ILE A 88 1.15 -10.26 8.70
N ALA A 89 1.35 -9.31 9.59
CA ALA A 89 2.63 -8.60 9.71
C ALA A 89 3.76 -9.55 10.14
N SER A 90 3.52 -10.42 11.14
CA SER A 90 4.54 -11.40 11.58
C SER A 90 4.86 -12.44 10.49
N VAL A 91 3.87 -12.82 9.69
CA VAL A 91 4.08 -13.71 8.53
C VAL A 91 4.95 -13.02 7.46
N ILE A 92 4.69 -11.75 7.16
CA ILE A 92 5.51 -10.96 6.24
C ILE A 92 6.95 -10.86 6.77
N GLU A 93 7.13 -10.57 8.05
CA GLU A 93 8.48 -10.54 8.68
C GLU A 93 9.20 -11.89 8.54
N GLN A 94 8.53 -13.00 8.82
CA GLN A 94 9.14 -14.33 8.64
C GLN A 94 9.59 -14.57 7.20
N ILE A 95 8.79 -14.18 6.21
CA ILE A 95 9.16 -14.30 4.80
C ILE A 95 10.41 -13.45 4.50
N THR A 96 10.52 -12.26 5.08
CA THR A 96 11.67 -11.36 4.85
C THR A 96 12.98 -11.82 5.46
N LEU A 97 12.96 -12.79 6.37
CA LEU A 97 14.20 -13.40 6.90
C LEU A 97 14.94 -14.20 5.81
N ASP A 98 14.19 -14.86 4.92
CA ASP A 98 14.72 -15.74 3.88
C ASP A 98 14.72 -15.09 2.49
N GLU A 99 13.90 -14.04 2.29
CA GLU A 99 13.60 -13.48 0.99
C GLU A 99 13.81 -11.95 0.98
N LYS A 100 14.56 -11.45 -0.02
CA LYS A 100 14.64 -10.01 -0.26
C LYS A 100 13.37 -9.52 -0.92
N VAL A 101 12.43 -9.04 -0.12
CA VAL A 101 11.12 -8.56 -0.57
C VAL A 101 11.22 -7.10 -1.01
N TYR A 102 10.61 -6.78 -2.15
CA TYR A 102 10.60 -5.45 -2.73
C TYR A 102 9.41 -4.61 -2.25
N CYS A 103 8.21 -5.20 -2.20
CA CYS A 103 6.98 -4.53 -1.83
C CYS A 103 5.95 -5.54 -1.29
N VAL A 104 5.01 -5.05 -0.48
CA VAL A 104 3.84 -5.81 -0.04
C VAL A 104 2.60 -5.22 -0.69
N VAL A 105 1.70 -6.06 -1.20
CA VAL A 105 0.38 -5.66 -1.73
C VAL A 105 -0.70 -6.22 -0.83
N ALA A 106 -1.64 -5.38 -0.41
CA ALA A 106 -2.75 -5.78 0.44
C ALA A 106 -4.03 -5.01 0.12
N GLY A 107 -5.18 -5.63 0.36
CA GLY A 107 -6.46 -4.94 0.33
C GLY A 107 -6.63 -4.05 1.57
N THR A 108 -7.35 -2.94 1.42
CA THR A 108 -7.65 -2.04 2.56
C THR A 108 -8.65 -2.63 3.54
N LYS A 109 -9.43 -3.66 3.13
CA LYS A 109 -10.44 -4.36 3.95
C LYS A 109 -10.23 -5.85 3.88
N GLY A 110 -10.70 -6.57 4.89
CA GLY A 110 -10.73 -8.02 4.93
C GLY A 110 -12.14 -8.55 5.16
N LEU A 111 -12.26 -9.86 5.41
CA LEU A 111 -13.54 -10.56 5.64
C LEU A 111 -14.38 -9.98 6.79
N SER A 112 -13.74 -9.37 7.79
CA SER A 112 -14.40 -8.83 9.00
C SER A 112 -14.87 -7.39 8.90
N ALA A 113 -14.58 -6.68 7.81
CA ALA A 113 -14.90 -5.26 7.68
C ALA A 113 -16.34 -5.06 7.20
N LEU A 114 -17.25 -4.75 8.12
CA LEU A 114 -18.68 -4.50 7.85
C LEU A 114 -18.96 -3.06 7.40
N GLU A 115 -18.10 -2.11 7.72
CA GLU A 115 -18.30 -0.70 7.41
C GLU A 115 -17.55 -0.27 6.13
N ARG A 116 -18.21 0.52 5.29
CA ARG A 116 -17.73 0.89 3.95
C ARG A 116 -16.44 1.74 3.92
N PHE A 117 -16.04 2.36 5.04
CA PHE A 117 -15.00 3.39 5.07
C PHE A 117 -13.93 3.20 6.14
N VAL A 118 -13.82 2.01 6.73
CA VAL A 118 -12.82 1.72 7.76
C VAL A 118 -11.75 0.79 7.20
N MET A 119 -10.49 1.14 7.42
CA MET A 119 -9.37 0.26 7.09
C MET A 119 -9.43 -0.98 7.98
N GLY A 120 -9.26 -2.15 7.37
CA GLY A 120 -9.26 -3.43 8.07
C GLY A 120 -8.08 -3.56 9.03
N SER A 121 -8.28 -4.37 10.07
CA SER A 121 -7.23 -4.64 11.08
C SER A 121 -5.93 -5.20 10.47
N SER A 122 -6.03 -6.05 9.45
CA SER A 122 -4.87 -6.62 8.75
C SER A 122 -4.07 -5.57 7.99
N ALA A 123 -4.74 -4.65 7.28
CA ALA A 123 -4.06 -3.55 6.61
C ALA A 123 -3.35 -2.62 7.59
N LEU A 124 -4.01 -2.30 8.72
CA LEU A 124 -3.40 -1.51 9.79
C LEU A 124 -2.23 -2.24 10.46
N ASP A 125 -2.32 -3.57 10.65
CA ASP A 125 -1.24 -4.39 11.20
C ASP A 125 -0.01 -4.35 10.29
N ILE A 126 -0.20 -4.52 8.98
CA ILE A 126 0.88 -4.43 7.99
C ILE A 126 1.55 -3.06 8.06
N ILE A 127 0.78 -1.97 7.97
CA ILE A 127 1.36 -0.62 7.93
C ILE A 127 2.14 -0.28 9.20
N LYS A 128 1.65 -0.69 10.36
CA LYS A 128 2.28 -0.36 11.65
C LYS A 128 3.55 -1.15 11.94
N ASN A 129 3.62 -2.38 11.45
CA ASN A 129 4.64 -3.33 11.88
C ASN A 129 5.61 -3.76 10.77
N VAL A 130 5.23 -3.64 9.48
CA VAL A 130 6.09 -4.03 8.35
C VAL A 130 6.94 -2.85 7.90
N LYS A 131 8.25 -3.05 7.77
CA LYS A 131 9.22 -2.03 7.33
C LYS A 131 9.51 -2.09 5.83
N LEU A 132 8.55 -2.47 5.04
CA LEU A 132 8.62 -2.53 3.58
C LEU A 132 7.65 -1.54 2.97
N PRO A 133 7.87 -1.09 1.73
CA PRO A 133 6.84 -0.40 0.98
C PRO A 133 5.56 -1.25 0.87
N VAL A 134 4.41 -0.63 1.07
CA VAL A 134 3.11 -1.30 1.07
C VAL A 134 2.18 -0.63 0.07
N LEU A 135 1.73 -1.37 -0.92
CA LEU A 135 0.64 -0.96 -1.82
C LEU A 135 -0.69 -1.43 -1.24
N LEU A 136 -1.51 -0.48 -0.82
CA LEU A 136 -2.87 -0.72 -0.34
C LEU A 136 -3.86 -0.45 -1.45
N VAL A 137 -4.68 -1.45 -1.77
CA VAL A 137 -5.68 -1.35 -2.83
C VAL A 137 -7.07 -1.37 -2.24
N PRO A 138 -7.86 -0.28 -2.38
CA PRO A 138 -9.23 -0.23 -1.92
C PRO A 138 -10.15 -1.19 -2.68
N GLU A 139 -11.25 -1.55 -2.04
CA GLU A 139 -12.29 -2.39 -2.65
C GLU A 139 -12.89 -1.69 -3.88
N GLY A 140 -12.89 -2.40 -5.01
CA GLY A 140 -13.44 -1.90 -6.28
C GLY A 140 -12.50 -0.97 -7.07
N SER A 141 -11.25 -0.81 -6.64
CA SER A 141 -10.22 -0.20 -7.48
C SER A 141 -9.81 -1.18 -8.58
N ALA A 142 -10.20 -0.90 -9.81
CA ALA A 142 -9.68 -1.62 -10.96
C ALA A 142 -8.36 -1.00 -11.42
N PHE A 143 -7.44 -1.83 -11.91
CA PHE A 143 -6.21 -1.32 -12.49
C PHE A 143 -6.51 -0.72 -13.88
N HIS A 144 -6.01 0.47 -14.07
CA HIS A 144 -5.87 1.16 -15.34
C HIS A 144 -4.46 1.71 -15.44
N SER A 145 -4.00 2.06 -16.64
CA SER A 145 -2.70 2.74 -16.77
C SER A 145 -2.64 3.98 -15.87
N ILE A 146 -1.54 4.13 -15.17
CA ILE A 146 -1.35 5.25 -14.24
C ILE A 146 -0.65 6.38 -14.99
N GLU A 147 -1.34 7.50 -15.16
CA GLU A 147 -0.81 8.69 -15.80
C GLU A 147 -0.28 9.72 -14.79
N ARG A 148 -0.89 9.76 -13.59
CA ARG A 148 -0.55 10.74 -12.54
C ARG A 148 -0.52 10.10 -11.17
N VAL A 149 0.60 10.29 -10.50
CA VAL A 149 0.83 9.86 -9.11
C VAL A 149 1.04 11.10 -8.25
N ALA A 150 0.37 11.20 -7.11
CA ALA A 150 0.71 12.22 -6.12
C ALA A 150 1.62 11.65 -5.04
N LEU A 151 2.65 12.41 -4.65
CA LEU A 151 3.42 12.18 -3.44
C LEU A 151 3.04 13.25 -2.42
N ALA A 152 2.36 12.85 -1.34
CA ALA A 152 2.13 13.74 -0.20
C ALA A 152 3.45 13.86 0.58
N ALA A 153 4.12 14.99 0.42
CA ALA A 153 5.40 15.29 1.05
C ALA A 153 5.20 16.23 2.24
N ASP A 154 5.92 15.93 3.34
CA ASP A 154 6.20 16.87 4.40
C ASP A 154 7.63 17.35 4.20
N TYR A 155 7.85 18.65 3.97
CA TYR A 155 9.15 19.23 3.61
C TYR A 155 10.27 18.94 4.62
N HIS A 156 9.91 18.70 5.87
CA HIS A 156 10.89 18.45 6.90
C HIS A 156 11.34 16.98 6.88
N HIS A 157 12.56 16.69 6.39
CA HIS A 157 13.27 15.40 6.57
C HIS A 157 13.16 14.33 5.46
N MET A 158 13.32 14.66 4.19
CA MET A 158 13.54 13.64 3.15
C MET A 158 15.04 13.43 2.90
N GLU A 159 15.74 12.78 3.85
CA GLU A 159 17.20 12.58 3.75
C GLU A 159 17.61 11.30 2.98
N GLN A 160 16.74 10.30 2.88
CA GLN A 160 17.07 9.02 2.28
C GLN A 160 16.20 8.71 1.05
N VAL A 161 16.84 8.61 -0.11
CA VAL A 161 16.17 8.33 -1.40
C VAL A 161 15.81 6.84 -1.57
N GLN A 162 16.46 5.95 -0.82
CA GLN A 162 16.38 4.50 -1.05
C GLN A 162 14.98 3.92 -0.85
N PHE A 163 14.20 4.45 0.10
CA PHE A 163 12.83 3.99 0.34
C PHE A 163 11.84 4.44 -0.75
N LEU A 164 12.24 5.41 -1.62
CA LEU A 164 11.42 5.90 -2.73
C LEU A 164 11.50 5.00 -3.98
N SER A 165 12.40 4.02 -4.01
CA SER A 165 12.60 3.19 -5.21
C SER A 165 11.30 2.58 -5.78
N PRO A 166 10.34 2.06 -4.99
CA PRO A 166 9.11 1.54 -5.58
C PRO A 166 8.25 2.61 -6.24
N LEU A 167 8.25 3.83 -5.71
CA LEU A 167 7.55 4.95 -6.32
C LEU A 167 8.20 5.33 -7.66
N ILE A 168 9.52 5.48 -7.66
CA ILE A 168 10.31 5.82 -8.86
C ILE A 168 10.11 4.76 -9.95
N ASP A 169 10.19 3.49 -9.60
CA ASP A 169 9.99 2.39 -10.53
C ASP A 169 8.59 2.39 -11.14
N ILE A 170 7.54 2.55 -10.31
CA ILE A 170 6.15 2.63 -10.78
C ILE A 170 5.98 3.80 -11.76
N ILE A 171 6.46 4.99 -11.42
CA ILE A 171 6.36 6.17 -12.29
C ILE A 171 7.08 5.94 -13.62
N SER A 172 8.29 5.38 -13.57
CA SER A 172 9.09 5.10 -14.77
C SER A 172 8.47 4.01 -15.65
N GLU A 173 7.98 2.92 -15.06
CA GLU A 173 7.38 1.80 -15.78
C GLU A 173 6.01 2.17 -16.40
N GLN A 174 5.27 3.11 -15.79
CA GLN A 174 3.98 3.60 -16.28
C GLN A 174 4.09 4.87 -17.16
N ASP A 175 5.28 5.46 -17.35
CA ASP A 175 5.51 6.79 -17.94
C ASP A 175 4.60 7.88 -17.33
N ALA A 176 4.39 7.80 -16.01
CA ALA A 176 3.49 8.67 -15.28
C ALA A 176 4.14 10.00 -14.89
N GLU A 177 3.31 11.01 -14.65
CA GLU A 177 3.72 12.29 -14.06
C GLU A 177 3.64 12.21 -12.53
N LEU A 178 4.70 12.65 -11.84
CA LEU A 178 4.74 12.79 -10.39
C LEU A 178 4.33 14.19 -9.96
N LYS A 179 3.27 14.33 -9.18
CA LYS A 179 2.89 15.58 -8.52
C LYS A 179 3.22 15.51 -7.04
N ILE A 180 4.23 16.28 -6.62
CA ILE A 180 4.67 16.35 -5.23
C ILE A 180 3.84 17.45 -4.57
N VAL A 181 2.93 17.07 -3.66
CA VAL A 181 2.00 18.01 -3.04
C VAL A 181 2.36 18.26 -1.58
N HIS A 182 2.52 19.54 -1.27
CA HIS A 182 2.61 20.05 0.10
C HIS A 182 1.37 20.86 0.45
N VAL A 183 0.80 20.64 1.65
CA VAL A 183 -0.40 21.36 2.12
C VAL A 183 -0.01 22.38 3.19
N HIS A 184 -0.19 23.66 2.87
CA HIS A 184 0.02 24.78 3.80
C HIS A 184 -1.27 25.15 4.53
N LYS A 185 -1.15 25.57 5.79
CA LYS A 185 -2.30 26.01 6.61
C LYS A 185 -2.59 27.51 6.50
N SER A 186 -1.64 28.28 6.03
CA SER A 186 -1.74 29.73 5.88
C SER A 186 -1.11 30.19 4.56
N ASN A 187 -1.45 31.42 4.12
CA ASN A 187 -0.85 32.07 2.95
C ASN A 187 0.56 32.64 3.25
N GLU A 188 1.31 32.03 4.16
CA GLU A 188 2.69 32.45 4.38
C GLU A 188 3.50 32.15 3.11
N THR A 189 4.28 33.12 2.67
CA THR A 189 5.25 32.92 1.60
C THR A 189 6.25 31.83 2.04
N LEU A 190 6.62 30.95 1.10
CA LEU A 190 7.68 29.97 1.31
C LEU A 190 8.87 30.66 1.97
N ASN A 191 9.32 30.15 3.09
CA ASN A 191 10.53 30.63 3.73
C ASN A 191 11.76 30.04 3.01
N ASP A 192 12.96 30.55 3.30
CA ASP A 192 14.21 30.12 2.65
C ASP A 192 14.48 28.62 2.86
N ASP A 193 14.02 28.05 3.98
CA ASP A 193 14.15 26.63 4.26
C ASP A 193 13.25 25.77 3.34
N GLU A 194 12.02 26.18 3.10
CA GLU A 194 11.10 25.50 2.18
C GLU A 194 11.59 25.57 0.73
N ALA A 195 12.14 26.69 0.28
CA ALA A 195 12.75 26.82 -1.04
C ALA A 195 13.97 25.90 -1.21
N SER A 196 14.76 25.69 -0.15
CA SER A 196 15.87 24.74 -0.13
C SER A 196 15.39 23.30 -0.22
N GLU A 197 14.30 22.94 0.46
CA GLU A 197 13.70 21.61 0.40
C GLU A 197 13.07 21.32 -0.96
N ASP A 198 12.40 22.29 -1.59
CA ASP A 198 11.89 22.19 -2.97
C ASP A 198 13.03 21.86 -3.95
N MET A 199 14.18 22.49 -3.81
CA MET A 199 15.34 22.22 -4.66
C MET A 199 15.89 20.79 -4.44
N LYS A 200 15.91 20.30 -3.20
CA LYS A 200 16.29 18.91 -2.90
C LYS A 200 15.33 17.90 -3.53
N LEU A 201 14.01 18.13 -3.39
CA LEU A 201 12.99 17.30 -4.00
C LEU A 201 13.10 17.31 -5.53
N HIS A 202 13.28 18.47 -6.13
CA HIS A 202 13.50 18.58 -7.56
C HIS A 202 14.70 17.76 -8.00
N ASN A 203 15.84 17.90 -7.32
CA ASN A 203 17.05 17.13 -7.63
C ASN A 203 16.87 15.62 -7.46
N MET A 204 16.04 15.19 -6.50
CA MET A 204 15.76 13.79 -6.24
C MET A 204 14.98 13.11 -7.37
N PHE A 205 14.11 13.87 -8.05
CA PHE A 205 13.25 13.37 -9.12
C PHE A 205 13.58 13.89 -10.52
N LEU A 206 14.81 14.41 -10.73
CA LEU A 206 15.25 15.00 -12.01
C LEU A 206 15.04 14.12 -13.25
N THR A 207 15.06 12.79 -13.08
CA THR A 207 14.89 11.83 -14.18
C THR A 207 13.44 11.53 -14.52
N LEU A 208 12.50 12.03 -13.72
CA LEU A 208 11.07 11.81 -13.87
C LEU A 208 10.37 13.09 -14.32
N LYS A 209 9.25 12.94 -15.04
CA LYS A 209 8.32 14.06 -15.22
C LYS A 209 7.71 14.37 -13.86
N HIS A 210 8.01 15.53 -13.28
CA HIS A 210 7.47 15.89 -11.97
C HIS A 210 7.14 17.38 -11.86
N GLU A 211 6.22 17.69 -10.97
CA GLU A 211 5.79 19.03 -10.60
C GLU A 211 5.68 19.13 -9.07
N ILE A 212 6.22 20.20 -8.49
CA ILE A 212 6.04 20.52 -7.07
C ILE A 212 4.82 21.43 -6.95
N CYS A 213 3.84 21.02 -6.17
CA CYS A 213 2.54 21.64 -6.04
C CYS A 213 2.30 22.09 -4.59
N SER A 214 1.80 23.30 -4.44
CA SER A 214 1.36 23.86 -3.15
C SER A 214 -0.15 23.86 -3.07
N GLU A 215 -0.70 23.38 -1.96
CA GLU A 215 -2.14 23.37 -1.68
C GLU A 215 -2.45 24.11 -0.39
N LEU A 216 -3.37 25.05 -0.41
CA LEU A 216 -3.78 25.80 0.77
C LEU A 216 -5.00 25.13 1.41
N ASN A 217 -4.84 24.59 2.61
CA ASN A 217 -5.96 24.05 3.38
C ASN A 217 -5.63 24.00 4.87
N THR A 218 -6.58 24.37 5.73
CA THR A 218 -6.43 24.29 7.19
C THR A 218 -6.39 22.83 7.70
N ASP A 219 -6.93 21.89 6.93
CA ASP A 219 -6.88 20.43 7.19
C ASP A 219 -6.06 19.76 6.08
N VAL A 220 -4.89 19.23 6.45
CA VAL A 220 -3.96 18.59 5.51
C VAL A 220 -4.61 17.42 4.76
N VAL A 221 -5.44 16.64 5.43
CA VAL A 221 -6.14 15.50 4.81
C VAL A 221 -7.09 15.99 3.72
N ARG A 222 -7.90 17.01 4.02
CA ARG A 222 -8.82 17.62 3.06
C ARG A 222 -8.08 18.27 1.90
N GLY A 223 -6.96 18.93 2.17
CA GLY A 223 -6.11 19.51 1.13
C GLY A 223 -5.63 18.46 0.14
N ILE A 224 -5.06 17.38 0.63
CA ILE A 224 -4.61 16.28 -0.24
C ILE A 224 -5.77 15.67 -1.01
N LEU A 225 -6.93 15.45 -0.38
CA LEU A 225 -8.11 14.94 -1.05
C LEU A 225 -8.58 15.82 -2.20
N ALA A 226 -8.71 17.11 -1.93
CA ALA A 226 -9.11 18.10 -2.93
C ALA A 226 -8.10 18.14 -4.09
N PHE A 227 -6.80 18.07 -3.75
CA PHE A 227 -5.73 18.03 -4.74
C PHE A 227 -5.82 16.78 -5.62
N THR A 228 -5.97 15.58 -5.02
CA THR A 228 -6.04 14.31 -5.78
C THR A 228 -7.23 14.28 -6.73
N GLU A 229 -8.36 14.84 -6.32
CA GLU A 229 -9.55 14.93 -7.15
C GLU A 229 -9.38 15.91 -8.31
N ARG A 230 -8.92 17.15 -8.02
CA ARG A 230 -8.74 18.20 -9.02
C ARG A 230 -7.72 17.85 -10.09
N ASN A 231 -6.67 17.10 -9.71
CA ASN A 231 -5.59 16.70 -10.60
C ASN A 231 -5.78 15.28 -11.17
N GLU A 232 -6.94 14.65 -10.95
CA GLU A 232 -7.26 13.29 -11.44
C GLU A 232 -6.16 12.27 -11.11
N ILE A 233 -5.67 12.31 -9.87
CA ILE A 233 -4.61 11.41 -9.39
C ILE A 233 -5.11 9.98 -9.32
N GLN A 234 -4.31 9.03 -9.80
CA GLN A 234 -4.67 7.61 -9.88
C GLN A 234 -3.97 6.77 -8.81
N MET A 235 -2.92 7.28 -8.17
CA MET A 235 -2.26 6.68 -7.02
C MET A 235 -1.73 7.77 -6.08
N LEU A 236 -1.89 7.56 -4.77
CA LEU A 236 -1.34 8.45 -3.75
C LEU A 236 -0.20 7.76 -3.02
N ALA A 237 1.01 8.28 -3.16
CA ALA A 237 2.17 7.87 -2.37
C ALA A 237 2.27 8.72 -1.09
N MET A 238 2.62 8.07 0.01
CA MET A 238 2.77 8.69 1.33
C MET A 238 3.95 8.08 2.06
N ILE A 239 4.64 8.90 2.87
CA ILE A 239 5.73 8.44 3.72
C ILE A 239 5.18 8.18 5.11
N ALA A 240 5.33 6.94 5.60
CA ALA A 240 4.93 6.55 6.94
C ALA A 240 6.01 6.96 7.95
N ARG A 241 5.72 7.98 8.74
CA ARG A 241 6.52 8.41 9.89
C ARG A 241 5.70 8.30 11.16
N LYS A 242 6.36 8.12 12.31
CA LYS A 242 5.69 8.15 13.62
C LYS A 242 5.00 9.52 13.81
N HIS A 243 3.69 9.51 14.09
CA HIS A 243 2.85 10.69 14.35
C HIS A 243 2.57 11.64 13.16
N THR A 244 2.65 11.16 11.94
CA THR A 244 2.45 11.98 10.72
C THR A 244 1.01 11.97 10.21
N PHE A 245 0.84 12.64 9.07
CA PHE A 245 -0.36 12.67 8.23
C PHE A 245 -1.05 11.30 8.08
N PHE A 246 -0.26 10.23 7.97
CA PHE A 246 -0.76 8.85 7.87
C PHE A 246 -1.67 8.47 9.04
N ASP A 247 -1.26 8.72 10.29
CA ASP A 247 -2.09 8.46 11.48
C ASP A 247 -3.40 9.27 11.45
N ARG A 248 -3.34 10.51 10.95
CA ARG A 248 -4.54 11.35 10.81
C ARG A 248 -5.48 10.86 9.71
N LEU A 249 -4.93 10.36 8.60
CA LEU A 249 -5.71 9.83 7.49
C LEU A 249 -6.51 8.58 7.89
N PHE A 250 -5.93 7.71 8.72
CA PHE A 250 -6.52 6.41 9.03
C PHE A 250 -7.14 6.28 10.43
N HIS A 251 -6.90 7.26 11.34
CA HIS A 251 -7.43 7.24 12.70
C HIS A 251 -8.65 8.13 12.93
N LYS A 252 -8.95 9.11 12.08
CA LYS A 252 -10.17 9.90 12.21
C LYS A 252 -11.33 9.21 11.53
N SER A 253 -12.49 9.21 12.20
CA SER A 253 -13.80 8.84 11.63
C SER A 253 -13.99 9.55 10.30
N ILE A 254 -14.06 8.76 9.24
CA ILE A 254 -14.04 9.21 7.85
C ILE A 254 -15.36 9.89 7.54
N THR A 255 -15.34 11.18 7.29
CA THR A 255 -16.49 11.93 6.76
C THR A 255 -16.81 11.50 5.31
N LYS A 256 -17.99 11.86 4.82
CA LYS A 256 -18.43 11.60 3.42
C LYS A 256 -17.39 11.98 2.35
N GLU A 257 -16.52 12.95 2.64
CA GLU A 257 -15.48 13.45 1.73
C GLU A 257 -14.39 12.41 1.46
N MET A 258 -14.09 11.54 2.44
CA MET A 258 -13.13 10.44 2.26
C MET A 258 -13.69 9.25 1.46
N THR A 259 -14.95 9.28 1.07
CA THR A 259 -15.56 8.26 0.19
C THR A 259 -14.82 8.15 -1.15
N LYS A 260 -14.20 9.23 -1.61
CA LYS A 260 -13.45 9.28 -2.86
C LYS A 260 -12.05 8.67 -2.72
N LEU A 261 -11.38 8.85 -1.58
CA LEU A 261 -10.16 8.11 -1.25
C LEU A 261 -10.38 6.59 -1.19
N SER A 262 -11.60 6.15 -0.93
CA SER A 262 -11.91 4.72 -0.87
C SER A 262 -11.71 3.96 -2.20
N ARG A 263 -11.34 4.65 -3.26
CA ARG A 263 -11.06 4.05 -4.59
C ARG A 263 -9.64 4.29 -5.08
N LEU A 264 -8.88 5.16 -4.41
CA LEU A 264 -7.52 5.49 -4.80
C LEU A 264 -6.53 4.53 -4.15
N PRO A 265 -5.69 3.82 -4.89
CA PRO A 265 -4.61 3.02 -4.31
C PRO A 265 -3.58 3.90 -3.58
N TYR A 266 -3.04 3.36 -2.50
CA TYR A 266 -2.05 4.04 -1.67
C TYR A 266 -0.72 3.29 -1.69
N LEU A 267 0.36 3.97 -2.04
CA LEU A 267 1.71 3.47 -1.83
C LEU A 267 2.26 4.07 -0.54
N VAL A 268 2.34 3.26 0.51
CA VAL A 268 2.91 3.65 1.80
C VAL A 268 4.38 3.28 1.80
N LEU A 269 5.24 4.30 1.84
CA LEU A 269 6.69 4.18 1.88
C LEU A 269 7.14 4.23 3.33
N GLN A 270 7.94 3.27 3.75
CA GLN A 270 8.49 3.17 5.12
C GLN A 270 9.89 3.76 5.15
N GLU A 271 10.11 4.75 6.01
CA GLU A 271 11.41 5.37 6.25
C GLU A 271 12.21 4.65 7.33
#